data_35894a14a2990513fd9bf4803a4edeef
#
_entry.id   35894a14a2990513fd9bf4803a4edeef
#
_cell.length_a   1.000
_cell.length_b   1.000
_cell.length_c   1.000
_cell.angle_alpha   90.00
_cell.angle_beta   90.00
_cell.angle_gamma   90.00
#
_symmetry.space_group_name_H-M   'P 1'
#
loop_
_entity.id
_entity.type
_entity.pdbx_description
1 polymer ?
#
loop_
_entity_poly.entity_id
_entity_poly.type
_entity_poly.pdbx_seq_one_letter_code
_entity_poly.pdbx_strand_id
1 'polypeptide(L)'
;MDDIISLGLETMEVQTVRMVAPQHFEQYWQAGVLANKTDFEMNIHGPYYSELLGGKVERGRSLAKIESTLQAARTINARHITLHAGHYGDFGRGQAANQQVANVFSGIVDRVHTIWHDDEDEFPVFPWIKEGSPSKIGVETSGRQELWGSLEEVLEVVNHVEGTVPVLNIAHIHARGHGQMRTSEDYGELFDMVRESIGTKEFYCHFSGVEHRTGNAMHYTQIKKSDLNFEPLAEFIVEDGGWLDITLISVSYTHLRAHETES
;
A
#
# COMPACT_ATOMS: atom_id res chain seq x y z
N MET A 1 1.81 -20.18 -2.36
CA MET A 1 1.47 -19.56 -3.65
C MET A 1 0.60 -20.49 -4.51
N ASP A 2 0.95 -21.75 -4.65
CA ASP A 2 0.14 -22.72 -5.45
C ASP A 2 -1.33 -22.77 -5.02
N ASP A 3 -1.60 -22.74 -3.71
CA ASP A 3 -2.99 -22.71 -3.18
C ASP A 3 -3.74 -21.44 -3.60
N ILE A 4 -3.05 -20.28 -3.64
CA ILE A 4 -3.63 -19.00 -4.03
C ILE A 4 -3.97 -18.98 -5.52
N ILE A 5 -3.05 -19.46 -6.35
CA ILE A 5 -3.25 -19.61 -7.80
C ILE A 5 -4.40 -20.59 -8.10
N SER A 6 -4.48 -21.70 -7.32
CA SER A 6 -5.56 -22.68 -7.48
C SER A 6 -6.96 -22.14 -7.17
N LEU A 7 -7.04 -21.05 -6.38
CA LEU A 7 -8.27 -20.33 -6.10
C LEU A 7 -8.67 -19.34 -7.22
N GLY A 8 -7.87 -19.23 -8.28
CA GLY A 8 -8.10 -18.31 -9.39
C GLY A 8 -7.74 -16.87 -9.05
N LEU A 9 -6.92 -16.63 -8.03
CA LEU A 9 -6.41 -15.30 -7.69
C LEU A 9 -5.17 -15.01 -8.55
N GLU A 10 -5.03 -13.76 -8.96
CA GLU A 10 -4.01 -13.29 -9.93
C GLU A 10 -2.91 -12.48 -9.26
N THR A 11 -3.11 -12.05 -8.03
CA THR A 11 -2.17 -11.18 -7.30
C THR A 11 -2.16 -11.48 -5.81
N MET A 12 -1.06 -11.11 -5.15
CA MET A 12 -0.97 -11.07 -3.69
C MET A 12 -0.03 -9.94 -3.23
N GLU A 13 -0.23 -9.50 -2.00
CA GLU A 13 0.66 -8.56 -1.33
C GLU A 13 1.35 -9.23 -0.13
N VAL A 14 2.68 -9.20 -0.12
CA VAL A 14 3.51 -9.70 0.99
C VAL A 14 3.62 -8.62 2.06
N GLN A 15 3.28 -8.94 3.29
CA GLN A 15 3.38 -8.00 4.42
C GLN A 15 4.75 -8.06 5.09
N THR A 16 5.49 -6.95 5.12
CA THR A 16 6.75 -6.82 5.85
C THR A 16 6.54 -6.00 7.13
N VAL A 17 6.00 -6.64 8.15
CA VAL A 17 5.65 -5.97 9.42
C VAL A 17 6.86 -5.34 10.11
N ARG A 18 8.04 -5.96 9.95
CA ARG A 18 9.33 -5.51 10.47
C ARG A 18 10.34 -5.44 9.32
N MET A 19 11.59 -5.11 9.64
CA MET A 19 12.67 -5.17 8.66
C MET A 19 12.82 -6.59 8.10
N VAL A 20 12.93 -6.69 6.78
CA VAL A 20 13.23 -7.98 6.12
C VAL A 20 14.65 -8.38 6.45
N ALA A 21 14.79 -9.52 7.12
CA ALA A 21 16.11 -10.02 7.49
C ALA A 21 16.76 -10.74 6.30
N PRO A 22 18.10 -10.60 6.10
CA PRO A 22 18.79 -11.18 4.96
C PRO A 22 18.58 -12.70 4.78
N GLN A 23 18.41 -13.45 5.87
CA GLN A 23 18.16 -14.90 5.81
C GLN A 23 16.85 -15.27 5.12
N HIS A 24 15.93 -14.34 4.91
CA HIS A 24 14.65 -14.58 4.24
C HIS A 24 14.71 -14.27 2.74
N PHE A 25 15.77 -13.65 2.22
CA PHE A 25 15.85 -13.28 0.80
C PHE A 25 15.75 -14.48 -0.13
N GLU A 26 16.24 -15.65 0.24
CA GLU A 26 16.06 -16.89 -0.54
C GLU A 26 14.59 -17.24 -0.74
N GLN A 27 13.75 -17.09 0.30
CA GLN A 27 12.31 -17.34 0.20
C GLN A 27 11.62 -16.32 -0.71
N TYR A 28 12.01 -15.05 -0.62
CA TYR A 28 11.51 -14.00 -1.52
C TYR A 28 11.89 -14.29 -2.97
N TRP A 29 13.14 -14.71 -3.21
CA TRP A 29 13.60 -15.09 -4.52
C TRP A 29 12.81 -16.27 -5.11
N GLN A 30 12.60 -17.32 -4.34
CA GLN A 30 11.79 -18.48 -4.77
C GLN A 30 10.36 -18.07 -5.11
N ALA A 31 9.76 -17.16 -4.32
CA ALA A 31 8.45 -16.61 -4.60
C ALA A 31 8.43 -15.83 -5.92
N GLY A 32 9.43 -14.97 -6.17
CA GLY A 32 9.58 -14.23 -7.42
C GLY A 32 9.74 -15.14 -8.64
N VAL A 33 10.54 -16.20 -8.52
CA VAL A 33 10.68 -17.22 -9.60
C VAL A 33 9.35 -17.88 -9.94
N LEU A 34 8.58 -18.26 -8.92
CA LEU A 34 7.28 -18.90 -9.12
C LEU A 34 6.27 -17.94 -9.73
N ALA A 35 6.20 -16.72 -9.21
CA ALA A 35 5.33 -15.67 -9.70
C ALA A 35 5.57 -15.38 -11.19
N ASN A 36 6.85 -15.20 -11.57
CA ASN A 36 7.21 -14.94 -12.97
C ASN A 36 6.89 -16.13 -13.91
N LYS A 37 6.95 -17.38 -13.42
CA LYS A 37 6.59 -18.57 -14.22
C LYS A 37 5.08 -18.72 -14.43
N THR A 38 4.28 -18.19 -13.54
CA THR A 38 2.82 -18.33 -13.52
C THR A 38 2.08 -17.08 -13.95
N ASP A 39 2.80 -16.03 -14.35
CA ASP A 39 2.26 -14.69 -14.64
C ASP A 39 1.43 -14.12 -13.50
N PHE A 40 1.87 -14.41 -12.27
CA PHE A 40 1.22 -13.99 -11.03
C PHE A 40 1.82 -12.67 -10.52
N GLU A 41 0.98 -11.69 -10.25
CA GLU A 41 1.45 -10.38 -9.79
C GLU A 41 1.83 -10.40 -8.30
N MET A 42 3.03 -9.95 -7.99
CA MET A 42 3.51 -9.77 -6.63
C MET A 42 3.52 -8.30 -6.23
N ASN A 43 3.08 -8.03 -5.02
CA ASN A 43 3.13 -6.73 -4.38
C ASN A 43 3.72 -6.88 -2.98
N ILE A 44 4.17 -5.79 -2.37
CA ILE A 44 4.76 -5.82 -1.04
C ILE A 44 4.31 -4.61 -0.22
N HIS A 45 3.92 -4.86 1.02
CA HIS A 45 3.60 -3.80 1.98
C HIS A 45 4.78 -3.60 2.92
N GLY A 46 5.24 -2.37 3.03
CA GLY A 46 6.32 -1.98 3.92
C GLY A 46 5.94 -2.01 5.41
N PRO A 47 6.89 -1.66 6.29
CA PRO A 47 6.66 -1.69 7.72
C PRO A 47 5.47 -0.82 8.13
N TYR A 48 4.53 -1.42 8.84
CA TYR A 48 3.30 -0.74 9.27
C TYR A 48 3.58 0.50 10.14
N TYR A 49 4.56 0.39 11.05
CA TYR A 49 4.96 1.50 11.92
C TYR A 49 6.12 2.28 11.30
N SER A 50 5.80 3.14 10.33
CA SER A 50 6.73 4.12 9.76
C SER A 50 6.42 5.51 10.29
N GLU A 51 7.46 6.28 10.62
CA GLU A 51 7.36 7.65 11.15
C GLU A 51 8.16 8.59 10.24
N LEU A 52 7.63 8.85 9.04
CA LEU A 52 8.32 9.65 8.02
C LEU A 52 8.28 11.15 8.34
N LEU A 53 7.30 11.58 9.14
CA LEU A 53 7.16 12.93 9.68
C LEU A 53 7.80 13.08 11.06
N GLY A 54 8.31 12.00 11.65
CA GLY A 54 9.02 12.02 12.93
C GLY A 54 10.35 12.76 12.88
N GLY A 55 10.99 12.90 14.04
CA GLY A 55 12.31 13.50 14.17
C GLY A 55 13.37 12.74 13.33
N LYS A 56 14.55 13.37 13.17
CA LYS A 56 15.63 12.81 12.31
C LYS A 56 15.97 11.35 12.64
N VAL A 57 15.96 10.95 13.91
CA VAL A 57 16.31 9.59 14.35
C VAL A 57 15.19 8.61 13.99
N GLU A 58 13.94 8.96 14.25
CA GLU A 58 12.76 8.10 13.98
C GLU A 58 12.57 7.91 12.49
N ARG A 59 12.66 8.99 11.72
CA ARG A 59 12.62 8.94 10.26
C ARG A 59 13.77 8.11 9.69
N GLY A 60 14.99 8.27 10.21
CA GLY A 60 16.13 7.45 9.77
C GLY A 60 15.93 5.95 10.03
N ARG A 61 15.36 5.58 11.18
CA ARG A 61 14.99 4.18 11.48
C ARG A 61 13.90 3.65 10.54
N SER A 62 12.91 4.47 10.23
CA SER A 62 11.85 4.12 9.28
C SER A 62 12.39 3.89 7.88
N LEU A 63 13.25 4.80 7.40
CA LEU A 63 13.90 4.67 6.09
C LEU A 63 14.80 3.43 6.00
N ALA A 64 15.52 3.08 7.06
CA ALA A 64 16.34 1.85 7.08
C ALA A 64 15.48 0.56 6.97
N LYS A 65 14.28 0.56 7.57
CA LYS A 65 13.34 -0.56 7.41
C LYS A 65 12.77 -0.60 5.98
N ILE A 66 12.40 0.56 5.45
CA ILE A 66 11.91 0.68 4.08
C ILE A 66 12.96 0.21 3.09
N GLU A 67 14.23 0.56 3.26
CA GLU A 67 15.33 0.09 2.41
C GLU A 67 15.34 -1.44 2.29
N SER A 68 15.19 -2.17 3.40
CA SER A 68 15.11 -3.63 3.34
C SER A 68 13.87 -4.16 2.60
N THR A 69 12.78 -3.40 2.64
CA THR A 69 11.56 -3.71 1.86
C THR A 69 11.78 -3.47 0.38
N LEU A 70 12.47 -2.39 -0.01
CA LEU A 70 12.80 -2.12 -1.42
C LEU A 70 13.66 -3.24 -2.01
N GLN A 71 14.64 -3.75 -1.27
CA GLN A 71 15.45 -4.89 -1.68
C GLN A 71 14.62 -6.17 -1.86
N ALA A 72 13.72 -6.44 -0.91
CA ALA A 72 12.80 -7.58 -1.01
C ALA A 72 11.83 -7.41 -2.20
N ALA A 73 11.32 -6.21 -2.43
CA ALA A 73 10.46 -5.88 -3.56
C ALA A 73 11.12 -6.18 -4.90
N ARG A 74 12.38 -5.75 -5.07
CA ARG A 74 13.18 -6.12 -6.25
C ARG A 74 13.32 -7.62 -6.39
N THR A 75 13.57 -8.32 -5.27
CA THR A 75 13.79 -9.78 -5.26
C THR A 75 12.56 -10.56 -5.70
N ILE A 76 11.35 -10.12 -5.34
CA ILE A 76 10.09 -10.76 -5.78
C ILE A 76 9.51 -10.16 -7.06
N ASN A 77 10.15 -9.16 -7.66
CA ASN A 77 9.63 -8.37 -8.79
C ASN A 77 8.26 -7.75 -8.47
N ALA A 78 8.16 -7.09 -7.30
CA ALA A 78 6.92 -6.46 -6.88
C ALA A 78 6.50 -5.34 -7.82
N ARG A 79 5.21 -5.29 -8.19
CA ARG A 79 4.65 -4.19 -8.97
C ARG A 79 4.46 -2.93 -8.13
N HIS A 80 3.96 -3.08 -6.90
CA HIS A 80 3.74 -1.99 -5.96
C HIS A 80 4.46 -2.24 -4.64
N ILE A 81 4.94 -1.15 -4.03
CA ILE A 81 5.51 -1.12 -2.68
C ILE A 81 4.67 -0.17 -1.86
N THR A 82 3.73 -0.69 -1.07
CA THR A 82 2.79 0.08 -0.28
C THR A 82 3.43 0.60 1.01
N LEU A 83 3.28 1.89 1.30
CA LEU A 83 3.88 2.55 2.46
C LEU A 83 2.91 3.51 3.14
N HIS A 84 2.99 3.58 4.48
CA HIS A 84 2.38 4.62 5.31
C HIS A 84 3.38 5.70 5.69
N ALA A 85 2.91 6.96 5.85
CA ALA A 85 3.75 8.07 6.30
C ALA A 85 3.88 8.16 7.84
N GLY A 86 2.90 7.65 8.60
CA GLY A 86 2.89 7.68 10.06
C GLY A 86 2.19 8.90 10.66
N HIS A 87 2.53 9.26 11.90
CA HIS A 87 1.92 10.38 12.59
C HIS A 87 2.37 11.72 11.99
N TYR A 88 1.51 12.76 12.11
CA TYR A 88 1.88 14.11 11.69
C TYR A 88 3.08 14.69 12.45
N GLY A 89 3.37 14.18 13.66
CA GLY A 89 4.46 14.66 14.48
C GLY A 89 4.35 16.17 14.78
N ASP A 90 5.49 16.84 14.80
CA ASP A 90 5.57 18.28 15.07
C ASP A 90 5.04 19.16 13.91
N PHE A 91 4.83 18.58 12.73
CA PHE A 91 4.29 19.33 11.57
C PHE A 91 2.81 19.68 11.74
N GLY A 92 2.03 18.85 12.46
CA GLY A 92 0.59 18.97 12.48
C GLY A 92 -0.02 18.72 11.10
N ARG A 93 -1.34 18.91 10.98
CA ARG A 93 -2.03 18.82 9.67
C ARG A 93 -1.76 20.05 8.82
N GLY A 94 -1.57 19.84 7.51
CA GLY A 94 -1.49 20.92 6.52
C GLY A 94 -0.29 20.82 5.60
N GLN A 95 -0.10 21.87 4.82
CA GLN A 95 0.85 21.94 3.70
C GLN A 95 2.29 21.56 4.08
N ALA A 96 2.74 21.91 5.30
CA ALA A 96 4.10 21.58 5.74
C ALA A 96 4.31 20.06 5.90
N ALA A 97 3.28 19.34 6.40
CA ALA A 97 3.30 17.88 6.46
C ALA A 97 3.30 17.26 5.06
N ASN A 98 2.41 17.73 4.17
CA ASN A 98 2.33 17.24 2.79
C ASN A 98 3.65 17.44 2.04
N GLN A 99 4.27 18.61 2.16
CA GLN A 99 5.57 18.87 1.54
C GLN A 99 6.67 17.97 2.10
N GLN A 100 6.69 17.72 3.42
CA GLN A 100 7.66 16.82 4.03
C GLN A 100 7.46 15.38 3.56
N VAL A 101 6.21 14.91 3.48
CA VAL A 101 5.88 13.58 2.93
C VAL A 101 6.32 13.49 1.48
N ALA A 102 5.98 14.46 0.63
CA ALA A 102 6.40 14.50 -0.77
C ALA A 102 7.93 14.41 -0.92
N ASN A 103 8.69 15.18 -0.11
CA ASN A 103 10.16 15.14 -0.14
C ASN A 103 10.71 13.75 0.23
N VAL A 104 10.12 13.09 1.23
CA VAL A 104 10.56 11.76 1.65
C VAL A 104 10.21 10.72 0.59
N PHE A 105 9.00 10.75 0.05
CA PHE A 105 8.58 9.81 -1.00
C PHE A 105 9.38 10.00 -2.29
N SER A 106 9.72 11.23 -2.69
CA SER A 106 10.65 11.48 -3.80
C SER A 106 12.00 10.78 -3.58
N GLY A 107 12.59 10.91 -2.38
CA GLY A 107 13.84 10.20 -2.06
C GLY A 107 13.71 8.66 -2.07
N ILE A 108 12.54 8.13 -1.70
CA ILE A 108 12.27 6.68 -1.80
C ILE A 108 12.16 6.24 -3.26
N VAL A 109 11.48 7.02 -4.11
CA VAL A 109 11.39 6.75 -5.56
C VAL A 109 12.78 6.76 -6.21
N ASP A 110 13.61 7.77 -5.90
CA ASP A 110 14.99 7.84 -6.39
C ASP A 110 15.79 6.59 -5.97
N ARG A 111 15.59 6.11 -4.73
CA ARG A 111 16.25 4.90 -4.24
C ARG A 111 15.75 3.64 -4.95
N VAL A 112 14.45 3.55 -5.27
CA VAL A 112 13.91 2.46 -6.10
C VAL A 112 14.61 2.45 -7.45
N HIS A 113 14.71 3.58 -8.13
CA HIS A 113 15.41 3.68 -9.42
C HIS A 113 16.85 3.23 -9.31
N THR A 114 17.59 3.67 -8.28
CA THR A 114 18.96 3.23 -8.02
C THR A 114 19.05 1.71 -7.89
N ILE A 115 18.23 1.10 -7.01
CA ILE A 115 18.22 -0.35 -6.77
C ILE A 115 17.90 -1.14 -8.06
N TRP A 116 17.03 -0.61 -8.95
CA TRP A 116 16.65 -1.30 -10.18
C TRP A 116 17.66 -1.16 -11.32
N HIS A 117 18.41 -0.05 -11.40
CA HIS A 117 19.22 0.28 -12.56
C HIS A 117 20.74 0.28 -12.31
N ASP A 118 21.21 0.69 -11.12
CA ASP A 118 22.62 1.05 -10.91
C ASP A 118 23.44 0.01 -10.13
N ASP A 119 22.81 -0.95 -9.46
CA ASP A 119 23.50 -1.82 -8.48
C ASP A 119 23.71 -3.25 -9.00
N GLU A 120 24.21 -3.43 -10.23
CA GLU A 120 24.57 -4.77 -10.75
C GLU A 120 25.61 -5.49 -9.88
N ASP A 121 26.53 -4.74 -9.25
CA ASP A 121 27.59 -5.29 -8.39
C ASP A 121 27.11 -5.56 -6.95
N GLU A 122 26.10 -4.83 -6.46
CA GLU A 122 25.60 -4.94 -5.08
C GLU A 122 24.44 -5.94 -4.94
N PHE A 123 23.67 -6.15 -6.02
CA PHE A 123 22.51 -7.03 -6.02
C PHE A 123 22.55 -8.07 -7.12
N PRO A 124 22.11 -9.32 -6.85
CA PRO A 124 21.97 -10.32 -7.89
C PRO A 124 21.08 -9.82 -9.03
N VAL A 125 21.55 -9.94 -10.27
CA VAL A 125 20.69 -9.69 -11.45
C VAL A 125 19.70 -10.84 -11.56
N PHE A 126 18.43 -10.53 -11.38
CA PHE A 126 17.36 -11.52 -11.51
C PHE A 126 16.89 -11.58 -12.97
N PRO A 127 16.76 -12.77 -13.58
CA PRO A 127 16.40 -12.90 -15.00
C PRO A 127 15.04 -12.28 -15.38
N TRP A 128 14.18 -12.06 -14.38
CA TRP A 128 12.83 -11.49 -14.58
C TRP A 128 12.74 -9.98 -14.38
N ILE A 129 13.81 -9.32 -13.91
CA ILE A 129 13.82 -7.87 -13.86
C ILE A 129 13.94 -7.36 -15.28
N LYS A 130 12.81 -6.88 -15.80
CA LYS A 130 12.75 -6.24 -17.11
C LYS A 130 13.36 -4.85 -16.98
N GLU A 131 14.28 -4.51 -17.86
CA GLU A 131 14.74 -3.13 -18.01
C GLU A 131 13.51 -2.21 -18.18
N GLY A 132 13.42 -1.17 -17.36
CA GLY A 132 12.44 -0.10 -17.51
C GLY A 132 11.12 -0.24 -16.72
N SER A 133 11.00 -1.19 -15.80
CA SER A 133 9.77 -1.31 -14.98
C SER A 133 10.10 -1.38 -13.48
N PRO A 134 10.61 -0.30 -12.87
CA PRO A 134 10.77 -0.24 -11.42
C PRO A 134 9.41 -0.30 -10.74
N SER A 135 9.36 -0.86 -9.52
CA SER A 135 8.15 -0.86 -8.72
C SER A 135 7.61 0.55 -8.51
N LYS A 136 6.29 0.72 -8.56
CA LYS A 136 5.63 1.96 -8.16
C LYS A 136 5.54 2.04 -6.64
N ILE A 137 5.74 3.22 -6.07
CA ILE A 137 5.57 3.45 -4.64
C ILE A 137 4.11 3.77 -4.36
N GLY A 138 3.44 2.89 -3.63
CA GLY A 138 2.07 3.06 -3.17
C GLY A 138 2.01 3.93 -1.91
N VAL A 139 1.32 5.05 -1.99
CA VAL A 139 1.04 5.92 -0.84
C VAL A 139 -0.33 5.57 -0.28
N GLU A 140 -0.38 4.94 0.88
CA GLU A 140 -1.64 4.39 1.40
C GLU A 140 -2.41 5.39 2.26
N THR A 141 -3.73 5.42 2.05
CA THR A 141 -4.66 6.16 2.93
C THR A 141 -4.64 5.59 4.35
N SER A 142 -4.80 6.44 5.36
CA SER A 142 -4.77 6.08 6.78
C SER A 142 -6.15 6.21 7.44
N GLY A 143 -6.49 5.26 8.30
CA GLY A 143 -7.79 5.18 8.97
C GLY A 143 -7.92 5.99 10.25
N ARG A 144 -6.87 6.66 10.72
CA ARG A 144 -6.88 7.40 11.99
C ARG A 144 -6.62 8.88 11.78
N GLN A 145 -7.31 9.71 12.58
CA GLN A 145 -7.21 11.15 12.48
C GLN A 145 -5.82 11.71 12.88
N GLU A 146 -5.08 11.05 13.76
CA GLU A 146 -3.73 11.44 14.17
C GLU A 146 -2.63 11.03 13.19
N LEU A 147 -2.96 10.21 12.18
CA LEU A 147 -2.04 9.78 11.14
C LEU A 147 -2.23 10.62 9.88
N TRP A 148 -1.13 10.92 9.21
CA TRP A 148 -1.15 11.48 7.87
C TRP A 148 -1.69 10.45 6.87
N GLY A 149 -2.42 10.90 5.88
CA GLY A 149 -2.94 10.03 4.81
C GLY A 149 -4.47 10.08 4.71
N SER A 150 -5.10 11.25 4.83
CA SER A 150 -6.45 11.42 4.27
C SER A 150 -6.40 11.23 2.76
N LEU A 151 -7.53 10.95 2.12
CA LEU A 151 -7.57 10.77 0.66
C LEU A 151 -6.98 12.01 -0.06
N GLU A 152 -7.37 13.20 0.37
CA GLU A 152 -6.91 14.47 -0.24
C GLU A 152 -5.39 14.65 -0.08
N GLU A 153 -4.84 14.33 1.10
CA GLU A 153 -3.40 14.40 1.36
C GLU A 153 -2.61 13.42 0.48
N VAL A 154 -3.12 12.19 0.33
CA VAL A 154 -2.52 11.16 -0.54
C VAL A 154 -2.54 11.62 -1.98
N LEU A 155 -3.69 12.09 -2.49
CA LEU A 155 -3.82 12.57 -3.86
C LEU A 155 -2.93 13.78 -4.14
N GLU A 156 -2.81 14.71 -3.19
CA GLU A 156 -1.91 15.85 -3.32
C GLU A 156 -0.45 15.41 -3.48
N VAL A 157 0.02 14.46 -2.64
CA VAL A 157 1.41 13.97 -2.72
C VAL A 157 1.64 13.19 -4.02
N VAL A 158 0.72 12.31 -4.40
CA VAL A 158 0.84 11.52 -5.64
C VAL A 158 0.88 12.43 -6.88
N ASN A 159 0.13 13.52 -6.91
CA ASN A 159 0.19 14.51 -7.99
C ASN A 159 1.54 15.24 -8.10
N HIS A 160 2.30 15.31 -7.00
CA HIS A 160 3.57 16.05 -6.96
C HIS A 160 4.81 15.14 -7.08
N VAL A 161 4.67 13.85 -6.83
CA VAL A 161 5.81 12.91 -6.79
C VAL A 161 5.62 11.85 -7.87
N GLU A 162 6.27 12.02 -9.00
CA GLU A 162 6.28 11.03 -10.08
C GLU A 162 6.83 9.69 -9.57
N GLY A 163 6.27 8.56 -10.05
CA GLY A 163 6.62 7.22 -9.58
C GLY A 163 5.84 6.76 -8.35
N THR A 164 4.95 7.61 -7.81
CA THR A 164 4.01 7.21 -6.76
C THR A 164 2.60 6.95 -7.31
N VAL A 165 1.83 6.14 -6.61
CA VAL A 165 0.41 5.86 -6.89
C VAL A 165 -0.38 5.85 -5.58
N PRO A 166 -1.67 6.22 -5.57
CA PRO A 166 -2.48 6.09 -4.37
C PRO A 166 -2.81 4.62 -4.11
N VAL A 167 -2.77 4.22 -2.85
CA VAL A 167 -3.32 2.94 -2.38
C VAL A 167 -4.57 3.25 -1.56
N LEU A 168 -5.72 2.86 -2.10
CA LEU A 168 -7.01 3.15 -1.50
C LEU A 168 -7.37 2.03 -0.51
N ASN A 169 -7.05 2.23 0.76
CA ASN A 169 -7.56 1.32 1.79
C ASN A 169 -8.99 1.71 2.12
N ILE A 170 -9.94 0.96 1.59
CA ILE A 170 -11.37 1.24 1.70
C ILE A 170 -11.84 1.25 3.16
N ALA A 171 -11.30 0.36 4.00
CA ALA A 171 -11.60 0.35 5.43
C ALA A 171 -11.10 1.62 6.14
N HIS A 172 -9.96 2.14 5.74
CA HIS A 172 -9.44 3.40 6.26
C HIS A 172 -10.28 4.61 5.83
N ILE A 173 -10.64 4.67 4.55
CA ILE A 173 -11.49 5.73 4.00
C ILE A 173 -12.86 5.70 4.69
N HIS A 174 -13.48 4.52 4.81
CA HIS A 174 -14.73 4.32 5.51
C HIS A 174 -14.67 4.80 6.96
N ALA A 175 -13.67 4.35 7.72
CA ALA A 175 -13.50 4.71 9.13
C ALA A 175 -13.29 6.21 9.32
N ARG A 176 -12.37 6.82 8.52
CA ARG A 176 -12.02 8.24 8.60
C ARG A 176 -13.18 9.14 8.19
N GLY A 177 -14.01 8.69 7.24
CA GLY A 177 -15.25 9.33 6.80
C GLY A 177 -16.50 8.97 7.63
N HIS A 178 -16.32 8.48 8.87
CA HIS A 178 -17.42 8.15 9.77
C HIS A 178 -18.41 7.11 9.24
N GLY A 179 -17.94 6.16 8.46
CA GLY A 179 -18.78 5.10 7.89
C GLY A 179 -19.43 5.50 6.56
N GLN A 180 -18.71 6.19 5.69
CA GLN A 180 -19.26 6.80 4.47
C GLN A 180 -19.46 5.81 3.31
N MET A 181 -18.66 4.73 3.22
CA MET A 181 -18.72 3.76 2.10
C MET A 181 -19.85 2.75 2.32
N ARG A 182 -21.05 3.01 1.79
CA ARG A 182 -22.26 2.24 2.06
C ARG A 182 -23.02 1.78 0.81
N THR A 183 -22.94 2.55 -0.26
CA THR A 183 -23.69 2.32 -1.50
C THR A 183 -22.75 2.22 -2.69
N SER A 184 -23.22 1.72 -3.81
CA SER A 184 -22.49 1.66 -5.07
C SER A 184 -22.12 3.07 -5.56
N GLU A 185 -22.98 4.05 -5.33
CA GLU A 185 -22.72 5.46 -5.65
C GLU A 185 -21.54 6.03 -4.86
N ASP A 186 -21.39 5.69 -3.56
CA ASP A 186 -20.25 6.15 -2.75
C ASP A 186 -18.92 5.68 -3.35
N TYR A 187 -18.88 4.46 -3.91
CA TYR A 187 -17.71 3.95 -4.64
C TYR A 187 -17.52 4.67 -5.95
N GLY A 188 -18.58 4.92 -6.71
CA GLY A 188 -18.53 5.72 -7.93
C GLY A 188 -17.90 7.10 -7.69
N GLU A 189 -18.38 7.82 -6.67
CA GLU A 189 -17.85 9.13 -6.28
C GLU A 189 -16.36 9.04 -5.86
N LEU A 190 -15.97 8.01 -5.10
CA LEU A 190 -14.58 7.80 -4.71
C LEU A 190 -13.65 7.59 -5.92
N PHE A 191 -14.00 6.66 -6.81
CA PHE A 191 -13.17 6.35 -7.96
C PHE A 191 -13.13 7.50 -8.98
N ASP A 192 -14.23 8.22 -9.16
CA ASP A 192 -14.28 9.42 -10.00
C ASP A 192 -13.40 10.54 -9.43
N MET A 193 -13.47 10.81 -8.13
CA MET A 193 -12.62 11.80 -7.46
C MET A 193 -11.13 11.51 -7.68
N VAL A 194 -10.71 10.25 -7.48
CA VAL A 194 -9.32 9.84 -7.69
C VAL A 194 -8.93 9.99 -9.16
N ARG A 195 -9.79 9.50 -10.08
CA ARG A 195 -9.55 9.59 -11.52
C ARG A 195 -9.42 11.03 -11.99
N GLU A 196 -10.28 11.91 -11.54
CA GLU A 196 -10.25 13.33 -11.90
C GLU A 196 -9.01 14.04 -11.33
N SER A 197 -8.56 13.63 -10.14
CA SER A 197 -7.38 14.20 -9.50
C SER A 197 -6.07 13.82 -10.19
N ILE A 198 -5.88 12.54 -10.54
CA ILE A 198 -4.59 12.03 -11.00
C ILE A 198 -4.61 11.43 -12.42
N GLY A 199 -5.75 11.44 -13.11
CA GLY A 199 -5.88 11.02 -14.51
C GLY A 199 -5.68 9.51 -14.74
N THR A 200 -5.84 8.66 -13.71
CA THR A 200 -5.64 7.20 -13.80
C THR A 200 -6.92 6.43 -14.05
N LYS A 201 -6.79 5.23 -14.61
CA LYS A 201 -7.82 4.18 -14.65
C LYS A 201 -7.39 2.92 -13.90
N GLU A 202 -6.14 2.88 -13.44
CA GLU A 202 -5.57 1.81 -12.63
C GLU A 202 -5.71 2.17 -11.16
N PHE A 203 -6.30 1.28 -10.38
CA PHE A 203 -6.54 1.45 -8.94
C PHE A 203 -5.97 0.28 -8.16
N TYR A 204 -5.20 0.59 -7.14
CA TYR A 204 -4.71 -0.40 -6.20
C TYR A 204 -5.43 -0.20 -4.86
N CYS A 205 -6.23 -1.19 -4.47
CA CYS A 205 -7.15 -1.08 -3.35
C CYS A 205 -6.91 -2.16 -2.30
N HIS A 206 -7.02 -1.78 -1.03
CA HIS A 206 -7.13 -2.71 0.10
C HIS A 206 -8.56 -2.76 0.60
N PHE A 207 -9.04 -3.96 0.93
CA PHE A 207 -10.37 -4.16 1.51
C PHE A 207 -10.30 -5.10 2.72
N SER A 208 -10.94 -4.70 3.81
CA SER A 208 -11.12 -5.50 5.02
C SER A 208 -12.34 -5.03 5.79
N GLY A 209 -12.86 -5.84 6.70
CA GLY A 209 -13.79 -5.33 7.70
C GLY A 209 -13.07 -4.46 8.72
N VAL A 210 -13.72 -3.43 9.23
CA VAL A 210 -13.18 -2.51 10.22
C VAL A 210 -14.22 -2.17 11.28
N GLU A 211 -13.79 -2.10 12.53
CA GLU A 211 -14.52 -1.40 13.58
C GLU A 211 -13.96 0.01 13.70
N HIS A 212 -14.84 1.01 13.67
CA HIS A 212 -14.43 2.42 13.73
C HIS A 212 -15.22 3.20 14.76
N ARG A 213 -14.63 4.28 15.26
CA ARG A 213 -15.28 5.18 16.20
C ARG A 213 -14.80 6.61 16.01
N THR A 214 -15.72 7.55 15.91
CA THR A 214 -15.42 8.99 15.81
C THR A 214 -14.36 9.33 14.74
N GLY A 215 -14.48 8.73 13.54
CA GLY A 215 -13.56 8.96 12.43
C GLY A 215 -12.21 8.28 12.58
N ASN A 216 -12.11 7.22 13.39
CA ASN A 216 -10.87 6.47 13.58
C ASN A 216 -11.11 4.98 13.46
N ALA A 217 -10.30 4.30 12.65
CA ALA A 217 -10.21 2.85 12.65
C ALA A 217 -9.65 2.38 13.99
N MET A 218 -10.37 1.48 14.65
CA MET A 218 -9.99 0.93 15.95
C MET A 218 -9.24 -0.39 15.77
N HIS A 219 -9.82 -1.31 15.06
CA HIS A 219 -9.21 -2.58 14.68
C HIS A 219 -9.92 -3.20 13.47
N TYR A 220 -9.22 -4.07 12.78
CA TYR A 220 -9.79 -4.81 11.67
C TYR A 220 -10.64 -5.97 12.16
N THR A 221 -11.71 -6.26 11.44
CA THR A 221 -12.63 -7.35 11.72
C THR A 221 -12.84 -8.21 10.48
N GLN A 222 -13.58 -9.29 10.65
CA GLN A 222 -14.11 -10.02 9.49
C GLN A 222 -15.09 -9.13 8.73
N ILE A 223 -15.05 -9.16 7.40
CA ILE A 223 -15.95 -8.38 6.53
C ILE A 223 -17.42 -8.52 6.98
N LYS A 224 -17.88 -9.75 7.26
CA LYS A 224 -19.27 -10.05 7.72
C LYS A 224 -19.63 -9.48 9.10
N LYS A 225 -18.68 -8.94 9.84
CA LYS A 225 -18.90 -8.32 11.17
C LYS A 225 -18.74 -6.81 11.16
N SER A 226 -18.35 -6.25 10.04
CA SER A 226 -18.18 -4.82 9.83
C SER A 226 -19.47 -4.22 9.28
N ASP A 227 -19.67 -2.93 9.47
CA ASP A 227 -20.67 -2.15 8.75
C ASP A 227 -20.19 -1.73 7.34
N LEU A 228 -18.93 -1.93 7.04
CA LEU A 228 -18.37 -1.86 5.68
C LEU A 228 -18.67 -3.18 4.95
N ASN A 229 -19.73 -3.21 4.17
CA ASN A 229 -20.13 -4.36 3.39
C ASN A 229 -19.37 -4.41 2.06
N PHE A 230 -19.13 -5.62 1.56
CA PHE A 230 -18.44 -5.82 0.27
C PHE A 230 -19.40 -5.67 -0.93
N GLU A 231 -20.68 -5.98 -0.73
CA GLU A 231 -21.68 -6.02 -1.79
C GLU A 231 -21.78 -4.71 -2.60
N PRO A 232 -21.80 -3.49 -1.99
CA PRO A 232 -21.85 -2.24 -2.77
C PRO A 232 -20.62 -2.02 -3.66
N LEU A 233 -19.42 -2.44 -3.21
CA LEU A 233 -18.23 -2.40 -4.06
C LEU A 233 -18.34 -3.37 -5.24
N ALA A 234 -18.82 -4.59 -5.00
CA ALA A 234 -19.02 -5.58 -6.05
C ALA A 234 -20.08 -5.11 -7.06
N GLU A 235 -21.17 -4.52 -6.60
CA GLU A 235 -22.21 -3.92 -7.43
C GLU A 235 -21.64 -2.81 -8.32
N PHE A 236 -20.90 -1.87 -7.75
CA PHE A 236 -20.22 -0.83 -8.51
C PHE A 236 -19.28 -1.41 -9.58
N ILE A 237 -18.43 -2.39 -9.24
CA ILE A 237 -17.49 -2.98 -10.20
C ILE A 237 -18.22 -3.63 -11.37
N VAL A 238 -19.35 -4.32 -11.11
CA VAL A 238 -20.11 -5.02 -12.15
C VAL A 238 -20.92 -4.07 -13.03
N GLU A 239 -21.54 -3.06 -12.45
CA GLU A 239 -22.49 -2.19 -13.15
C GLU A 239 -21.82 -1.00 -13.81
N ASP A 240 -20.94 -0.31 -13.09
CA ASP A 240 -20.36 0.97 -13.51
C ASP A 240 -18.84 0.95 -13.65
N GLY A 241 -18.12 0.12 -12.86
CA GLY A 241 -16.68 0.09 -12.76
C GLY A 241 -15.97 -0.82 -13.76
N GLY A 242 -16.67 -1.56 -14.61
CA GLY A 242 -16.11 -2.61 -15.48
C GLY A 242 -15.09 -2.12 -16.53
N TRP A 243 -14.91 -0.81 -16.69
CA TRP A 243 -13.89 -0.19 -17.55
C TRP A 243 -12.65 0.28 -16.78
N LEU A 244 -12.66 0.16 -15.46
CA LEU A 244 -11.54 0.46 -14.56
C LEU A 244 -10.68 -0.79 -14.37
N ASP A 245 -9.39 -0.60 -14.22
CA ASP A 245 -8.43 -1.64 -13.84
C ASP A 245 -8.24 -1.61 -12.32
N ILE A 246 -8.95 -2.47 -11.60
CA ILE A 246 -8.97 -2.47 -10.13
C ILE A 246 -8.28 -3.72 -9.61
N THR A 247 -7.09 -3.54 -9.03
CA THR A 247 -6.44 -4.56 -8.20
C THR A 247 -6.98 -4.45 -6.77
N LEU A 248 -7.59 -5.51 -6.26
CA LEU A 248 -8.18 -5.56 -4.93
C LEU A 248 -7.48 -6.59 -4.04
N ILE A 249 -6.78 -6.12 -3.02
CA ILE A 249 -6.13 -6.95 -2.00
C ILE A 249 -7.04 -7.09 -0.79
N SER A 250 -7.46 -8.32 -0.49
CA SER A 250 -8.16 -8.62 0.75
C SER A 250 -7.16 -8.71 1.89
N VAL A 251 -7.19 -7.74 2.81
CA VAL A 251 -6.28 -7.71 3.96
C VAL A 251 -6.73 -8.72 5.02
N SER A 252 -5.88 -9.69 5.32
CA SER A 252 -6.19 -10.75 6.28
C SER A 252 -6.07 -10.25 7.72
N TYR A 253 -7.14 -10.45 8.46
CA TYR A 253 -7.23 -10.16 9.89
C TYR A 253 -6.24 -10.92 10.80
N THR A 254 -5.76 -12.07 10.39
CA THR A 254 -4.96 -12.98 11.24
C THR A 254 -3.57 -12.44 11.60
N HIS A 255 -2.98 -11.59 10.77
CA HIS A 255 -1.64 -11.06 11.01
C HIS A 255 -1.60 -9.90 12.02
N LEU A 256 -2.71 -9.20 12.22
CA LEU A 256 -2.77 -8.03 13.11
C LEU A 256 -2.95 -8.42 14.59
N ARG A 257 -3.58 -9.57 14.88
CA ARG A 257 -3.72 -10.06 16.27
C ARG A 257 -2.39 -10.45 16.94
N ALA A 258 -1.39 -10.84 16.18
CA ALA A 258 -0.10 -11.23 16.74
C ALA A 258 0.67 -10.06 17.38
N HIS A 259 0.27 -8.81 17.09
CA HIS A 259 0.93 -7.60 17.57
C HIS A 259 0.21 -6.90 18.73
N GLU A 260 -1.07 -7.16 18.94
CA GLU A 260 -1.84 -6.59 20.06
C GLU A 260 -1.57 -7.28 21.40
N THR A 261 -0.94 -8.46 21.38
CA THR A 261 -0.66 -9.26 22.60
C THR A 261 0.76 -9.09 23.14
N GLU A 262 1.62 -8.30 22.49
CA GLU A 262 3.02 -8.06 22.92
C GLU A 262 3.28 -6.63 23.42
N SER A 263 2.24 -5.86 23.78
CA SER A 263 2.37 -4.52 24.37
C SER A 263 2.14 -4.53 25.88
#